data_5ba2834059e1e5235e9d07ae294698d1
#
_entry.id   5ba2834059e1e5235e9d07ae294698d1
#
_cell.length_a   1.000
_cell.length_b   1.000
_cell.length_c   1.000
_cell.angle_alpha   90.00
_cell.angle_beta   90.00
_cell.angle_gamma   90.00
#
_symmetry.space_group_name_H-M   'P 1'
#
loop_
_entity.id
_entity.type
_entity.pdbx_description
1 polymer ?
#
loop_
_entity_poly.entity_id
_entity_poly.type
_entity_poly.pdbx_seq_one_letter_code
_entity_poly.pdbx_strand_id
1 'polypeptide(L)'
;MSYDSNQERSPKHMRALTPRFTTKGITGTQLAGGVITGKENNPKLTGLNWVQEAEEMVRTDPIVRRSWHMLRQTLLSATWRFEPGLEGDPISEKLAEFANECYGLDGYSGQMTISWEEQLSYLFEFIPLGYRYAEEIYRVGPDKEGKIKVWLDRYADREPSAHNRWLSRDNQTLDGVLQNTVGITYTPEPIPANKLLLLTLNKTGSNFEGIGMLRPVWWWWRTKQRVSNLMCVGLDRWAVPTPKVKVDRSQAEQLGLTDTDIDAMIDDAEGQAQAFISAEQSYLVENGAVTFETYAAQPNLYASGPLEIITKCDSQIAAAFLTQFADLGNTETGARSVGEIHLSVFRRAAINLCDIVASQVSGVGRRGGGTIGRLIRWNFGLIDPSKLPKLTHTGLDTDDLADSLAMLPGLVQSGLLTPDDELERAIRERLGAGDLPEDAQRSALERTAGMKGGAGVAALAENLIKRRRVNG
;
A
#
# COMPACT_ATOMS: atom_id res chain seq x y z
N MET A 1 -59.72 -18.71 49.55
CA MET A 1 -58.30 -19.01 49.29
C MET A 1 -57.98 -18.33 47.97
N SER A 2 -57.43 -17.11 48.07
CA SER A 2 -56.99 -16.32 46.92
C SER A 2 -55.54 -16.66 46.65
N TYR A 3 -55.27 -17.09 45.44
CA TYR A 3 -53.93 -17.36 44.93
C TYR A 3 -53.28 -16.04 44.56
N ASP A 4 -52.32 -15.62 45.37
CA ASP A 4 -51.51 -14.39 45.16
C ASP A 4 -50.39 -14.74 44.17
N SER A 5 -50.50 -14.30 42.90
CA SER A 5 -49.59 -14.61 41.79
C SER A 5 -48.58 -13.52 41.50
N ASN A 6 -48.29 -12.65 42.45
CA ASN A 6 -47.30 -11.59 42.35
C ASN A 6 -46.03 -11.90 43.17
N GLN A 7 -45.33 -12.98 42.83
CA GLN A 7 -43.90 -13.04 43.18
C GLN A 7 -43.13 -12.21 42.18
N GLU A 8 -42.82 -10.98 42.55
CA GLU A 8 -41.77 -10.17 41.91
C GLU A 8 -40.49 -11.00 41.81
N ARG A 9 -40.13 -11.41 40.60
CA ARG A 9 -38.87 -12.09 40.35
C ARG A 9 -37.73 -11.18 40.77
N SER A 10 -37.03 -11.57 41.81
CA SER A 10 -35.94 -10.82 42.42
C SER A 10 -34.91 -10.40 41.35
N PRO A 11 -34.35 -9.21 41.43
CA PRO A 11 -33.34 -8.72 40.47
C PRO A 11 -32.12 -9.65 40.24
N LYS A 12 -31.88 -10.55 41.20
CA LYS A 12 -30.83 -11.58 41.11
C LYS A 12 -31.18 -12.68 40.09
N HIS A 13 -32.43 -13.08 39.93
CA HIS A 13 -32.84 -14.10 38.96
C HIS A 13 -32.86 -13.57 37.54
N MET A 14 -33.20 -12.32 37.31
CA MET A 14 -33.09 -11.69 35.98
C MET A 14 -31.65 -11.53 35.54
N ARG A 15 -30.68 -11.31 36.46
CA ARG A 15 -29.28 -11.25 36.12
C ARG A 15 -28.67 -12.59 35.64
N ALA A 16 -29.24 -13.72 36.02
CA ALA A 16 -28.80 -15.04 35.59
C ALA A 16 -29.30 -15.45 34.19
N LEU A 17 -30.40 -14.85 33.74
CA LEU A 17 -31.06 -15.15 32.46
C LEU A 17 -30.69 -14.15 31.32
N THR A 18 -30.15 -12.97 31.67
CA THR A 18 -29.66 -12.02 30.65
C THR A 18 -28.32 -12.43 30.15
N PRO A 19 -28.11 -12.68 28.83
CA PRO A 19 -26.81 -12.88 28.25
C PRO A 19 -25.95 -11.67 28.62
N ARG A 20 -24.76 -11.92 29.16
CA ARG A 20 -23.82 -10.83 29.46
C ARG A 20 -23.20 -10.37 28.16
N PHE A 21 -23.71 -9.27 27.59
CA PHE A 21 -23.20 -8.64 26.36
C PHE A 21 -21.87 -7.88 26.57
N THR A 22 -21.35 -7.85 27.80
CA THR A 22 -20.07 -7.20 28.11
C THR A 22 -18.91 -8.16 27.92
N THR A 23 -17.93 -7.75 27.12
CA THR A 23 -16.67 -8.46 26.97
C THR A 23 -15.97 -8.56 28.33
N LYS A 24 -15.52 -9.77 28.71
CA LYS A 24 -14.76 -10.00 29.93
C LYS A 24 -13.24 -10.10 29.69
N GLY A 25 -12.86 -10.38 28.45
CA GLY A 25 -11.47 -10.46 28.03
C GLY A 25 -10.95 -9.12 27.50
N ILE A 26 -9.64 -9.02 27.38
CA ILE A 26 -8.95 -7.89 26.74
C ILE A 26 -8.31 -8.33 25.44
N THR A 27 -8.13 -7.40 24.50
CA THR A 27 -7.56 -7.68 23.16
C THR A 27 -6.06 -7.99 23.19
N GLY A 28 -5.40 -7.81 24.35
CA GLY A 28 -3.95 -8.00 24.51
C GLY A 28 -3.09 -6.88 23.92
N THR A 29 -3.70 -5.87 23.30
CA THR A 29 -2.98 -4.65 22.88
C THR A 29 -2.87 -3.73 24.08
N GLN A 30 -1.65 -3.31 24.39
CA GLN A 30 -1.40 -2.34 25.45
C GLN A 30 -1.53 -0.92 24.91
N LEU A 31 -2.41 -0.14 25.47
CA LEU A 31 -2.61 1.27 25.17
C LEU A 31 -2.31 2.09 26.43
N ALA A 32 -1.12 2.66 26.51
CA ALA A 32 -0.70 3.48 27.64
C ALA A 32 -0.83 4.97 27.31
N GLY A 33 -1.77 5.66 27.96
CA GLY A 33 -2.02 7.09 27.70
C GLY A 33 -2.41 7.42 26.26
N GLY A 34 -2.96 6.45 25.52
CA GLY A 34 -3.34 6.62 24.11
C GLY A 34 -2.24 6.27 23.12
N VAL A 35 -1.10 5.76 23.58
CA VAL A 35 0.00 5.26 22.74
C VAL A 35 0.00 3.74 22.77
N ILE A 36 0.11 3.12 21.61
CA ILE A 36 0.19 1.67 21.48
C ILE A 36 1.60 1.23 21.91
N THR A 37 1.67 0.36 22.91
CA THR A 37 2.92 -0.15 23.48
C THR A 37 2.97 -1.69 23.40
N GLY A 38 4.19 -2.25 23.48
CA GLY A 38 4.40 -3.72 23.51
C GLY A 38 4.19 -4.44 22.17
N LYS A 39 3.97 -3.71 21.06
CA LYS A 39 3.91 -4.28 19.70
C LYS A 39 5.21 -4.09 18.92
N GLU A 40 6.00 -3.10 19.30
CA GLU A 40 7.28 -2.78 18.69
C GLU A 40 8.32 -2.50 19.78
N ASN A 41 9.48 -3.13 19.67
CA ASN A 41 10.58 -2.98 20.63
C ASN A 41 11.61 -1.94 20.17
N ASN A 42 11.60 -1.58 18.89
CA ASN A 42 12.52 -0.58 18.35
C ASN A 42 11.90 0.82 18.43
N PRO A 43 12.44 1.75 19.24
CA PRO A 43 11.89 3.09 19.40
C PRO A 43 11.80 3.90 18.10
N LYS A 44 12.65 3.58 17.10
CA LYS A 44 12.60 4.21 15.78
C LYS A 44 11.36 3.83 14.97
N LEU A 45 10.70 2.75 15.33
CA LEU A 45 9.58 2.18 14.59
C LEU A 45 8.26 2.35 15.35
N THR A 46 8.20 3.33 16.24
CA THR A 46 7.02 3.65 17.05
C THR A 46 6.56 5.09 16.82
N GLY A 47 5.25 5.29 16.75
CA GLY A 47 4.63 6.62 16.68
C GLY A 47 5.21 7.51 15.59
N LEU A 48 5.52 8.77 15.91
CA LEU A 48 6.06 9.75 14.95
C LEU A 48 7.40 9.33 14.34
N ASN A 49 8.27 8.66 15.10
CA ASN A 49 9.56 8.19 14.58
C ASN A 49 9.36 7.19 13.43
N TRP A 50 8.37 6.31 13.55
CA TRP A 50 8.02 5.38 12.47
C TRP A 50 7.54 6.12 11.23
N VAL A 51 6.70 7.12 11.38
CA VAL A 51 6.20 7.93 10.25
C VAL A 51 7.36 8.57 9.51
N GLN A 52 8.30 9.19 10.22
CA GLN A 52 9.48 9.84 9.65
C GLN A 52 10.43 8.84 8.95
N GLU A 53 10.71 7.69 9.57
CA GLU A 53 11.53 6.63 8.96
C GLU A 53 10.88 6.09 7.68
N ALA A 54 9.56 5.86 7.69
CA ALA A 54 8.82 5.36 6.54
C ALA A 54 8.80 6.38 5.38
N GLU A 55 8.58 7.65 5.67
CA GLU A 55 8.67 8.72 4.67
C GLU A 55 10.06 8.85 4.09
N GLU A 56 11.11 8.74 4.92
CA GLU A 56 12.50 8.75 4.46
C GLU A 56 12.78 7.57 3.52
N MET A 57 12.31 6.37 3.85
CA MET A 57 12.45 5.18 3.00
C MET A 57 11.87 5.42 1.59
N VAL A 58 10.65 5.93 1.51
CA VAL A 58 9.98 6.23 0.22
C VAL A 58 10.68 7.36 -0.54
N ARG A 59 11.22 8.34 0.19
CA ARG A 59 11.88 9.52 -0.41
C ARG A 59 13.26 9.21 -0.95
N THR A 60 14.03 8.38 -0.25
CA THR A 60 15.47 8.20 -0.49
C THR A 60 15.83 6.92 -1.24
N ASP A 61 15.04 5.85 -1.10
CA ASP A 61 15.36 4.57 -1.75
C ASP A 61 14.58 4.39 -3.07
N PRO A 62 15.27 4.25 -4.21
CA PRO A 62 14.63 4.14 -5.51
C PRO A 62 13.80 2.86 -5.67
N ILE A 63 14.20 1.75 -5.03
CA ILE A 63 13.46 0.47 -5.13
C ILE A 63 12.19 0.53 -4.29
N VAL A 64 12.26 1.08 -3.07
CA VAL A 64 11.08 1.31 -2.22
C VAL A 64 10.09 2.21 -2.96
N ARG A 65 10.57 3.35 -3.50
CA ARG A 65 9.74 4.30 -4.23
C ARG A 65 9.09 3.67 -5.47
N ARG A 66 9.87 2.96 -6.29
CA ARG A 66 9.38 2.28 -7.50
C ARG A 66 8.28 1.27 -7.14
N SER A 67 8.55 0.41 -6.17
CA SER A 67 7.63 -0.65 -5.77
C SER A 67 6.34 -0.09 -5.19
N TRP A 68 6.42 0.91 -4.32
CA TRP A 68 5.24 1.59 -3.79
C TRP A 68 4.46 2.32 -4.88
N HIS A 69 5.15 3.06 -5.76
CA HIS A 69 4.49 3.80 -6.85
C HIS A 69 3.75 2.86 -7.81
N MET A 70 4.35 1.73 -8.16
CA MET A 70 3.73 0.71 -9.01
C MET A 70 2.45 0.15 -8.38
N LEU A 71 2.49 -0.23 -7.10
CA LEU A 71 1.31 -0.68 -6.37
C LEU A 71 0.25 0.42 -6.31
N ARG A 72 0.63 1.64 -5.94
CA ARG A 72 -0.29 2.79 -5.86
C ARG A 72 -0.97 3.12 -7.17
N GLN A 73 -0.25 3.11 -8.30
CA GLN A 73 -0.84 3.34 -9.63
C GLN A 73 -1.85 2.23 -9.99
N THR A 74 -1.54 0.98 -9.68
CA THR A 74 -2.49 -0.12 -9.87
C THR A 74 -3.76 0.09 -9.04
N LEU A 75 -3.65 0.46 -7.77
CA LEU A 75 -4.81 0.73 -6.92
C LEU A 75 -5.67 1.91 -7.43
N LEU A 76 -5.03 2.96 -7.91
CA LEU A 76 -5.71 4.15 -8.46
C LEU A 76 -6.38 3.88 -9.81
N SER A 77 -6.02 2.81 -10.52
CA SER A 77 -6.67 2.42 -11.78
C SER A 77 -8.01 1.70 -11.59
N ALA A 78 -8.38 1.35 -10.35
CA ALA A 78 -9.66 0.74 -10.04
C ALA A 78 -10.83 1.70 -10.30
N THR A 79 -11.88 1.18 -10.93
CA THR A 79 -13.14 1.92 -11.11
C THR A 79 -14.07 1.59 -9.96
N TRP A 80 -14.62 2.61 -9.33
CA TRP A 80 -15.44 2.48 -8.13
C TRP A 80 -16.90 2.78 -8.41
N ARG A 81 -17.80 2.05 -7.75
CA ARG A 81 -19.24 2.32 -7.75
C ARG A 81 -19.93 1.82 -6.48
N PHE A 82 -21.07 2.39 -6.15
CA PHE A 82 -21.93 1.84 -5.12
C PHE A 82 -22.99 0.94 -5.76
N GLU A 83 -23.06 -0.29 -5.31
CA GLU A 83 -24.07 -1.26 -5.69
C GLU A 83 -25.19 -1.33 -4.64
N PRO A 84 -26.41 -1.65 -5.04
CA PRO A 84 -27.52 -1.88 -4.11
C PRO A 84 -27.20 -2.97 -3.10
N GLY A 85 -27.59 -2.81 -1.85
CA GLY A 85 -27.42 -3.85 -0.84
C GLY A 85 -28.22 -5.12 -1.13
N LEU A 86 -29.39 -4.95 -1.75
CA LEU A 86 -30.27 -6.00 -2.26
C LEU A 86 -30.65 -5.66 -3.69
N GLU A 87 -30.31 -6.54 -4.63
CA GLU A 87 -30.67 -6.41 -6.04
C GLU A 87 -32.18 -6.49 -6.23
N GLY A 88 -32.74 -5.65 -7.11
CA GLY A 88 -34.16 -5.60 -7.41
C GLY A 88 -35.03 -4.98 -6.31
N ASP A 89 -34.45 -4.46 -5.22
CA ASP A 89 -35.19 -3.71 -4.20
C ASP A 89 -35.15 -2.21 -4.49
N PRO A 90 -36.28 -1.56 -4.82
CA PRO A 90 -36.32 -0.14 -5.23
C PRO A 90 -35.73 0.82 -4.19
N ILE A 91 -35.78 0.45 -2.90
CA ILE A 91 -35.18 1.26 -1.83
C ILE A 91 -33.67 1.17 -1.90
N SER A 92 -33.12 -0.05 -2.04
CA SER A 92 -31.67 -0.28 -2.15
C SER A 92 -31.08 0.42 -3.38
N GLU A 93 -31.78 0.34 -4.53
CA GLU A 93 -31.37 1.03 -5.77
C GLU A 93 -31.29 2.54 -5.56
N LYS A 94 -32.35 3.14 -5.00
CA LYS A 94 -32.36 4.59 -4.70
C LYS A 94 -31.27 5.01 -3.71
N LEU A 95 -30.92 4.16 -2.76
CA LEU A 95 -29.83 4.44 -1.82
C LEU A 95 -28.47 4.35 -2.50
N ALA A 96 -28.28 3.42 -3.46
CA ALA A 96 -27.06 3.31 -4.25
C ALA A 96 -26.90 4.50 -5.19
N GLU A 97 -27.97 4.95 -5.86
CA GLU A 97 -27.97 6.17 -6.67
C GLU A 97 -27.56 7.40 -5.85
N PHE A 98 -28.14 7.58 -4.67
CA PHE A 98 -27.76 8.66 -3.76
C PHE A 98 -26.27 8.59 -3.38
N ALA A 99 -25.74 7.40 -3.12
CA ALA A 99 -24.36 7.21 -2.76
C ALA A 99 -23.42 7.53 -3.95
N ASN A 100 -23.75 7.06 -5.16
CA ASN A 100 -23.02 7.37 -6.38
C ASN A 100 -23.06 8.87 -6.69
N GLU A 101 -24.20 9.53 -6.54
CA GLU A 101 -24.32 10.98 -6.70
C GLU A 101 -23.47 11.73 -5.66
N CYS A 102 -23.44 11.27 -4.41
CA CYS A 102 -22.64 11.90 -3.36
C CYS A 102 -21.14 11.87 -3.68
N TYR A 103 -20.65 10.75 -4.16
CA TYR A 103 -19.23 10.52 -4.43
C TYR A 103 -18.79 10.90 -5.86
N GLY A 104 -19.72 11.12 -6.78
CA GLY A 104 -19.40 11.39 -8.18
C GLY A 104 -18.98 10.14 -8.93
N LEU A 105 -19.58 8.98 -8.62
CA LEU A 105 -19.28 7.71 -9.25
C LEU A 105 -20.39 7.34 -10.24
N ASP A 106 -20.13 6.36 -11.10
CA ASP A 106 -21.10 5.82 -12.07
C ASP A 106 -21.73 6.89 -12.97
N GLY A 107 -20.93 7.83 -13.46
CA GLY A 107 -21.36 8.92 -14.36
C GLY A 107 -22.02 10.12 -13.67
N TYR A 108 -22.14 10.13 -12.35
CA TYR A 108 -22.63 11.30 -11.61
C TYR A 108 -21.55 12.36 -11.44
N SER A 109 -21.94 13.64 -11.40
CA SER A 109 -21.02 14.77 -11.26
C SER A 109 -20.40 14.94 -9.87
N GLY A 110 -20.92 14.20 -8.87
CA GLY A 110 -20.46 14.29 -7.50
C GLY A 110 -20.94 15.50 -6.72
N GLN A 111 -20.93 15.37 -5.40
CA GLN A 111 -21.29 16.41 -4.45
C GLN A 111 -20.11 16.81 -3.56
N MET A 112 -18.98 16.10 -3.64
CA MET A 112 -17.76 16.42 -2.91
C MET A 112 -16.99 17.57 -3.55
N THR A 113 -16.28 18.35 -2.73
CA THR A 113 -15.38 19.43 -3.22
C THR A 113 -14.06 18.91 -3.78
N ILE A 114 -13.64 17.72 -3.35
CA ILE A 114 -12.45 17.01 -3.83
C ILE A 114 -12.93 15.69 -4.42
N SER A 115 -12.46 15.31 -5.60
CA SER A 115 -12.89 14.08 -6.26
C SER A 115 -12.52 12.84 -5.44
N TRP A 116 -13.25 11.74 -5.65
CA TRP A 116 -12.97 10.47 -4.98
C TRP A 116 -11.57 9.96 -5.32
N GLU A 117 -11.17 10.06 -6.57
CA GLU A 117 -9.87 9.63 -7.08
C GLU A 117 -8.72 10.40 -6.41
N GLU A 118 -8.87 11.72 -6.26
CA GLU A 118 -7.89 12.54 -5.57
C GLU A 118 -7.78 12.14 -4.09
N GLN A 119 -8.91 11.88 -3.45
CA GLN A 119 -8.95 11.44 -2.05
C GLN A 119 -8.34 10.05 -1.87
N LEU A 120 -8.56 9.11 -2.80
CA LEU A 120 -7.91 7.80 -2.78
C LEU A 120 -6.39 7.92 -2.77
N SER A 121 -5.84 8.95 -3.41
CA SER A 121 -4.39 9.12 -3.53
C SER A 121 -3.70 9.24 -2.16
N TYR A 122 -4.30 9.90 -1.18
CA TYR A 122 -3.76 9.97 0.18
C TYR A 122 -4.34 8.89 1.11
N LEU A 123 -5.55 8.41 0.85
CA LEU A 123 -6.12 7.33 1.65
C LEU A 123 -5.27 6.06 1.56
N PHE A 124 -4.76 5.71 0.37
CA PHE A 124 -3.91 4.52 0.20
C PHE A 124 -2.57 4.59 0.94
N GLU A 125 -2.16 5.73 1.49
CA GLU A 125 -0.97 5.83 2.35
C GLU A 125 -1.06 4.98 3.63
N PHE A 126 -2.23 4.42 3.96
CA PHE A 126 -2.33 3.42 5.03
C PHE A 126 -1.51 2.15 4.74
N ILE A 127 -1.22 1.87 3.47
CA ILE A 127 -0.54 0.65 3.03
C ILE A 127 0.95 0.65 3.42
N PRO A 128 1.75 1.65 3.05
CA PRO A 128 3.14 1.72 3.47
C PRO A 128 3.29 1.92 4.98
N LEU A 129 2.46 2.77 5.59
CA LEU A 129 2.60 3.17 7.00
C LEU A 129 1.98 2.16 7.99
N GLY A 130 0.86 1.52 7.61
CA GLY A 130 0.05 0.65 8.47
C GLY A 130 -1.31 1.24 8.80
N TYR A 131 -1.45 2.55 8.84
CA TYR A 131 -2.70 3.26 9.05
C TYR A 131 -2.73 4.62 8.36
N ARG A 132 -3.93 5.06 8.06
CA ARG A 132 -4.26 6.42 7.66
C ARG A 132 -5.63 6.77 8.20
N TYR A 133 -5.85 8.00 8.61
CA TYR A 133 -7.18 8.45 8.97
C TYR A 133 -7.49 9.80 8.33
N ALA A 134 -8.78 10.00 8.04
CA ALA A 134 -9.31 11.24 7.52
C ALA A 134 -10.54 11.64 8.31
N GLU A 135 -10.75 12.93 8.48
CA GLU A 135 -11.95 13.47 9.12
C GLU A 135 -13.05 13.64 8.07
N GLU A 136 -14.23 13.13 8.36
CA GLU A 136 -15.41 13.27 7.52
C GLU A 136 -16.04 14.65 7.70
N ILE A 137 -15.96 15.46 6.66
CA ILE A 137 -16.57 16.78 6.61
C ILE A 137 -17.89 16.69 5.83
N TYR A 138 -18.95 17.22 6.42
CA TYR A 138 -20.27 17.19 5.84
C TYR A 138 -20.78 18.60 5.54
N ARG A 139 -21.63 18.70 4.53
CA ARG A 139 -22.34 19.93 4.17
C ARG A 139 -23.83 19.67 3.99
N VAL A 140 -24.63 20.68 4.15
CA VAL A 140 -26.07 20.65 3.91
C VAL A 140 -26.36 21.43 2.63
N GLY A 141 -27.12 20.86 1.71
CA GLY A 141 -27.47 21.50 0.46
C GLY A 141 -28.62 20.80 -0.25
N PRO A 142 -29.23 21.44 -1.25
CA PRO A 142 -30.31 20.83 -2.03
C PRO A 142 -29.80 19.71 -2.92
N ASP A 143 -30.68 18.72 -3.16
CA ASP A 143 -30.51 17.75 -4.25
C ASP A 143 -31.08 18.34 -5.56
N LYS A 144 -31.08 17.55 -6.65
CA LYS A 144 -31.60 17.96 -7.96
C LYS A 144 -33.09 18.31 -7.95
N GLU A 145 -33.85 17.79 -6.97
CA GLU A 145 -35.27 18.07 -6.77
C GLU A 145 -35.50 19.27 -5.84
N GLY A 146 -34.44 19.92 -5.34
CA GLY A 146 -34.51 21.03 -4.39
C GLY A 146 -34.72 20.60 -2.93
N LYS A 147 -34.69 19.30 -2.61
CA LYS A 147 -34.80 18.80 -1.24
C LYS A 147 -33.47 18.96 -0.51
N ILE A 148 -33.52 19.45 0.71
CA ILE A 148 -32.33 19.59 1.54
C ILE A 148 -31.82 18.24 1.98
N LYS A 149 -30.53 17.98 1.70
CA LYS A 149 -29.79 16.75 2.03
C LYS A 149 -28.50 17.07 2.77
N VAL A 150 -28.03 16.07 3.50
CA VAL A 150 -26.68 16.07 4.08
C VAL A 150 -25.78 15.29 3.11
N TRP A 151 -24.74 15.95 2.64
CA TRP A 151 -23.76 15.40 1.70
C TRP A 151 -22.40 15.25 2.39
N LEU A 152 -21.61 14.30 1.96
CA LEU A 152 -20.19 14.30 2.28
C LEU A 152 -19.52 15.38 1.42
N ASP A 153 -18.86 16.35 2.08
CA ASP A 153 -18.10 17.38 1.39
C ASP A 153 -16.73 16.86 0.97
N ARG A 154 -16.04 16.19 1.89
CA ARG A 154 -14.75 15.53 1.65
C ARG A 154 -14.32 14.67 2.84
N TYR A 155 -13.36 13.81 2.62
CA TYR A 155 -12.51 13.26 3.65
C TYR A 155 -11.31 14.21 3.83
N ALA A 156 -11.32 15.03 4.87
CA ALA A 156 -10.22 15.92 5.14
C ALA A 156 -9.02 15.12 5.63
N ASP A 157 -7.95 15.15 4.85
CA ASP A 157 -6.73 14.44 5.16
C ASP A 157 -6.15 14.89 6.51
N ARG A 158 -5.69 13.92 7.29
CA ARG A 158 -5.02 14.13 8.57
C ARG A 158 -3.74 13.32 8.58
N GLU A 159 -2.63 13.99 8.28
CA GLU A 159 -1.33 13.32 8.19
C GLU A 159 -0.97 12.60 9.49
N PRO A 160 -0.41 11.38 9.42
CA PRO A 160 0.07 10.65 10.59
C PRO A 160 1.14 11.40 11.39
N SER A 161 1.87 12.32 10.77
CA SER A 161 2.83 13.23 11.43
C SER A 161 2.15 14.15 12.46
N ALA A 162 0.89 14.49 12.26
CA ALA A 162 0.09 15.27 13.21
C ALA A 162 -0.57 14.41 14.31
N HIS A 163 -0.41 13.10 14.29
CA HIS A 163 -0.98 12.21 15.30
C HIS A 163 -0.31 12.41 16.66
N ASN A 164 -1.13 12.55 17.71
CA ASN A 164 -0.66 12.61 19.10
C ASN A 164 -0.97 11.30 19.82
N ARG A 165 -2.26 10.97 19.96
CA ARG A 165 -2.69 9.77 20.68
C ARG A 165 -4.07 9.28 20.24
N TRP A 166 -4.30 8.01 20.44
CA TRP A 166 -5.60 7.37 20.30
C TRP A 166 -6.42 7.57 21.57
N LEU A 167 -7.69 7.89 21.43
CA LEU A 167 -8.62 8.01 22.54
C LEU A 167 -9.44 6.74 22.65
N SER A 168 -9.40 6.11 23.82
CA SER A 168 -10.14 4.88 24.13
C SER A 168 -10.38 4.82 25.64
N ARG A 169 -11.63 4.62 26.07
CA ARG A 169 -11.98 4.49 27.50
C ARG A 169 -11.71 3.11 28.06
N ASP A 170 -11.83 2.10 27.21
CA ASP A 170 -11.71 0.68 27.58
C ASP A 170 -10.42 0.03 27.06
N ASN A 171 -9.54 0.79 26.45
CA ASN A 171 -8.33 0.34 25.77
C ASN A 171 -8.60 -0.71 24.65
N GLN A 172 -9.83 -0.82 24.19
CA GLN A 172 -10.25 -1.79 23.16
C GLN A 172 -10.98 -1.14 21.99
N THR A 173 -11.86 -0.17 22.31
CA THR A 173 -12.70 0.52 21.34
C THR A 173 -12.13 1.90 21.07
N LEU A 174 -12.07 2.29 19.79
CA LEU A 174 -11.64 3.63 19.41
C LEU A 174 -12.77 4.64 19.70
N ASP A 175 -12.52 5.62 20.55
CA ASP A 175 -13.40 6.75 20.81
C ASP A 175 -13.07 7.96 19.93
N GLY A 176 -11.80 8.09 19.51
CA GLY A 176 -11.35 9.20 18.67
C GLY A 176 -9.84 9.31 18.59
N VAL A 177 -9.38 10.42 18.02
CA VAL A 177 -7.96 10.76 17.82
C VAL A 177 -7.69 12.17 18.33
N LEU A 178 -6.59 12.37 19.02
CA LEU A 178 -6.05 13.68 19.32
C LEU A 178 -4.86 13.97 18.42
N GLN A 179 -4.80 15.20 17.88
CA GLN A 179 -3.71 15.64 17.01
C GLN A 179 -2.75 16.57 17.77
N ASN A 180 -1.51 16.65 17.28
CA ASN A 180 -0.52 17.63 17.72
C ASN A 180 -0.88 19.02 17.20
N THR A 181 -0.56 20.04 17.99
CA THR A 181 -0.85 21.45 17.70
C THR A 181 0.39 22.25 17.32
N VAL A 182 1.39 21.61 16.72
CA VAL A 182 2.64 22.29 16.37
C VAL A 182 2.36 23.47 15.43
N GLY A 183 2.73 24.68 15.87
CA GLY A 183 2.52 25.90 15.09
C GLY A 183 1.12 26.50 15.13
N ILE A 184 0.20 25.96 15.92
CA ILE A 184 -1.18 26.45 16.04
C ILE A 184 -1.40 27.06 17.44
N THR A 185 -2.09 28.19 17.51
CA THR A 185 -2.37 28.91 18.75
C THR A 185 -3.54 28.33 19.58
N TYR A 186 -4.30 27.40 19.01
CA TYR A 186 -5.40 26.73 19.70
C TYR A 186 -5.14 25.24 19.86
N THR A 187 -5.67 24.64 20.91
CA THR A 187 -5.64 23.18 21.09
C THR A 187 -6.74 22.57 20.22
N PRO A 188 -6.45 21.73 19.22
CA PRO A 188 -7.49 21.11 18.43
C PRO A 188 -8.34 20.21 19.31
N GLU A 189 -9.64 20.25 19.07
CA GLU A 189 -10.57 19.30 19.68
C GLU A 189 -10.29 17.88 19.17
N PRO A 190 -10.53 16.86 20.00
CA PRO A 190 -10.42 15.49 19.56
C PRO A 190 -11.37 15.19 18.39
N ILE A 191 -10.87 14.52 17.37
CA ILE A 191 -11.71 14.00 16.28
C ILE A 191 -12.40 12.73 16.78
N PRO A 192 -13.74 12.74 16.95
CA PRO A 192 -14.45 11.58 17.47
C PRO A 192 -14.53 10.46 16.43
N ALA A 193 -14.55 9.21 16.86
CA ALA A 193 -14.55 8.03 15.98
C ALA A 193 -15.72 7.99 14.99
N ASN A 194 -16.85 8.64 15.28
CA ASN A 194 -17.99 8.73 14.37
C ASN A 194 -17.85 9.77 13.26
N LYS A 195 -16.76 10.56 13.28
CA LYS A 195 -16.35 11.48 12.21
C LYS A 195 -15.01 11.07 11.58
N LEU A 196 -14.58 9.85 11.84
CA LEU A 196 -13.26 9.38 11.44
C LEU A 196 -13.39 8.20 10.48
N LEU A 197 -12.85 8.34 9.28
CA LEU A 197 -12.50 7.22 8.42
C LEU A 197 -11.11 6.75 8.81
N LEU A 198 -10.99 5.59 9.44
CA LEU A 198 -9.72 4.97 9.80
C LEU A 198 -9.48 3.74 8.95
N LEU A 199 -8.43 3.77 8.16
CA LEU A 199 -7.91 2.64 7.39
C LEU A 199 -6.73 2.04 8.14
N THR A 200 -6.73 0.74 8.35
CA THR A 200 -5.67 0.04 9.09
C THR A 200 -5.31 -1.26 8.37
N LEU A 201 -4.04 -1.43 8.05
CA LEU A 201 -3.52 -2.64 7.43
C LEU A 201 -3.09 -3.65 8.51
N ASN A 202 -3.40 -4.94 8.31
CA ASN A 202 -3.02 -6.03 9.21
C ASN A 202 -3.35 -5.75 10.69
N LYS A 203 -4.55 -5.23 10.94
CA LYS A 203 -5.01 -4.91 12.28
C LYS A 203 -5.11 -6.16 13.16
N THR A 204 -4.47 -6.12 14.32
CA THR A 204 -4.56 -7.17 15.36
C THR A 204 -5.06 -6.57 16.67
N GLY A 205 -6.14 -7.11 17.21
CA GLY A 205 -6.74 -6.61 18.45
C GLY A 205 -7.10 -5.13 18.37
N SER A 206 -6.67 -4.33 19.33
CA SER A 206 -6.86 -2.87 19.39
C SER A 206 -5.66 -2.09 18.85
N ASN A 207 -4.80 -2.72 18.04
CA ASN A 207 -3.74 -2.01 17.35
C ASN A 207 -4.34 -1.18 16.20
N PHE A 208 -4.63 0.09 16.45
CA PHE A 208 -5.19 1.02 15.46
C PHE A 208 -4.16 1.45 14.40
N GLU A 209 -2.86 1.29 14.68
CA GLU A 209 -1.76 1.61 13.75
C GLU A 209 -1.46 0.48 12.76
N GLY A 210 -1.91 -0.75 13.08
CA GLY A 210 -1.68 -1.90 12.21
C GLY A 210 -0.20 -2.22 11.99
N ILE A 211 0.10 -2.83 10.85
CA ILE A 211 1.47 -3.12 10.41
C ILE A 211 1.55 -2.80 8.92
N GLY A 212 2.27 -1.73 8.56
CA GLY A 212 2.47 -1.31 7.19
C GLY A 212 3.43 -2.19 6.41
N MET A 213 3.35 -2.12 5.08
CA MET A 213 4.23 -2.88 4.19
C MET A 213 5.71 -2.47 4.32
N LEU A 214 6.00 -1.23 4.71
CA LEU A 214 7.37 -0.77 4.94
C LEU A 214 8.02 -1.34 6.21
N ARG A 215 7.22 -1.86 7.16
CA ARG A 215 7.77 -2.38 8.42
C ARG A 215 8.78 -3.52 8.23
N PRO A 216 8.50 -4.60 7.48
CA PRO A 216 9.47 -5.64 7.19
C PRO A 216 10.60 -5.16 6.26
N VAL A 217 10.37 -4.15 5.44
CA VAL A 217 11.35 -3.57 4.51
C VAL A 217 12.43 -2.78 5.23
N TRP A 218 12.12 -2.17 6.37
CA TRP A 218 13.01 -1.29 7.11
C TRP A 218 14.39 -1.89 7.39
N TRP A 219 14.47 -3.17 7.78
CA TRP A 219 15.75 -3.85 8.04
C TRP A 219 16.63 -3.94 6.79
N TRP A 220 16.04 -4.30 5.65
CA TRP A 220 16.75 -4.41 4.39
C TRP A 220 17.24 -3.06 3.89
N TRP A 221 16.41 -2.04 4.00
CA TRP A 221 16.75 -0.66 3.67
C TRP A 221 17.92 -0.14 4.52
N ARG A 222 17.88 -0.32 5.85
CA ARG A 222 18.98 0.08 6.76
C ARG A 222 20.26 -0.69 6.46
N THR A 223 20.17 -1.99 6.16
CA THR A 223 21.31 -2.82 5.78
C THR A 223 21.94 -2.31 4.48
N LYS A 224 21.12 -2.04 3.47
CA LYS A 224 21.55 -1.46 2.18
C LYS A 224 22.28 -0.15 2.38
N GLN A 225 21.73 0.80 3.14
CA GLN A 225 22.40 2.08 3.43
C GLN A 225 23.75 1.87 4.10
N ARG A 226 23.80 0.99 5.11
CA ARG A 226 25.06 0.70 5.81
C ARG A 226 26.13 0.11 4.89
N VAL A 227 25.75 -0.86 4.07
CA VAL A 227 26.67 -1.51 3.11
C VAL A 227 27.12 -0.53 2.05
N SER A 228 26.23 0.30 1.52
CA SER A 228 26.58 1.35 0.54
C SER A 228 27.59 2.35 1.11
N ASN A 229 27.37 2.81 2.33
CA ASN A 229 28.31 3.73 3.00
C ASN A 229 29.68 3.08 3.22
N LEU A 230 29.70 1.82 3.69
CA LEU A 230 30.96 1.08 3.88
C LEU A 230 31.69 0.83 2.55
N MET A 231 30.92 0.59 1.47
CA MET A 231 31.49 0.43 0.13
C MET A 231 32.13 1.73 -0.35
N CYS A 232 31.49 2.89 -0.16
CA CYS A 232 32.06 4.18 -0.52
C CYS A 232 33.36 4.46 0.26
N VAL A 233 33.36 4.27 1.58
CA VAL A 233 34.57 4.41 2.41
C VAL A 233 35.66 3.43 1.98
N GLY A 234 35.26 2.20 1.60
CA GLY A 234 36.18 1.21 1.06
C GLY A 234 36.84 1.69 -0.25
N LEU A 235 36.00 2.14 -1.20
CA LEU A 235 36.44 2.64 -2.49
C LEU A 235 37.43 3.82 -2.33
N ASP A 236 37.12 4.76 -1.44
CA ASP A 236 38.00 5.88 -1.14
C ASP A 236 39.42 5.42 -0.66
N ARG A 237 39.44 4.36 0.17
CA ARG A 237 40.70 3.79 0.67
C ARG A 237 41.42 2.92 -0.35
N TRP A 238 40.72 2.35 -1.32
CA TRP A 238 41.31 1.46 -2.34
C TRP A 238 41.66 2.19 -3.62
N ALA A 239 40.94 3.27 -3.93
CA ALA A 239 41.26 4.12 -5.08
C ALA A 239 42.64 4.77 -4.91
N VAL A 240 43.03 5.07 -3.66
CA VAL A 240 44.35 5.58 -3.33
C VAL A 240 45.07 4.53 -2.48
N PRO A 241 46.02 3.77 -3.07
CA PRO A 241 46.81 2.79 -2.33
C PRO A 241 47.53 3.48 -1.15
N THR A 242 47.39 2.88 0.04
CA THR A 242 48.07 3.42 1.23
C THR A 242 49.57 3.12 1.14
N PRO A 243 50.44 4.10 1.02
CA PRO A 243 51.88 3.88 1.01
C PRO A 243 52.35 3.49 2.43
N LYS A 244 53.14 2.46 2.51
CA LYS A 244 53.84 2.04 3.72
C LYS A 244 55.34 2.37 3.51
N VAL A 245 55.82 3.25 4.32
CA VAL A 245 57.24 3.61 4.29
C VAL A 245 57.97 2.72 5.28
N LYS A 246 59.06 2.11 4.83
CA LYS A 246 60.01 1.38 5.65
C LYS A 246 61.35 2.01 5.53
N VAL A 247 61.89 2.46 6.65
CA VAL A 247 63.23 3.00 6.73
C VAL A 247 64.14 1.96 7.44
N ASP A 248 65.19 1.55 6.75
CA ASP A 248 66.18 0.62 7.31
C ASP A 248 67.34 1.41 7.90
N ARG A 249 67.35 1.59 9.22
CA ARG A 249 68.38 2.32 9.94
C ARG A 249 69.79 1.71 9.78
N SER A 250 69.86 0.38 9.72
CA SER A 250 71.16 -0.30 9.58
C SER A 250 71.78 -0.07 8.22
N GLN A 251 71.00 0.05 7.16
CA GLN A 251 71.51 0.46 5.85
C GLN A 251 71.86 1.93 5.79
N ALA A 252 71.10 2.80 6.44
CA ALA A 252 71.39 4.24 6.51
C ALA A 252 72.71 4.49 7.24
N GLU A 253 72.99 3.82 8.34
CA GLU A 253 74.23 3.88 9.08
C GLU A 253 75.41 3.34 8.24
N GLN A 254 75.25 2.27 7.46
CA GLN A 254 76.28 1.77 6.54
C GLN A 254 76.62 2.77 5.41
N LEU A 255 75.65 3.58 5.03
CA LEU A 255 75.83 4.68 4.05
C LEU A 255 76.47 5.92 4.67
N GLY A 256 76.82 5.92 5.98
CA GLY A 256 77.50 6.99 6.68
C GLY A 256 76.59 8.14 7.12
N LEU A 257 75.23 7.90 7.16
CA LEU A 257 74.29 8.91 7.59
C LEU A 257 74.23 9.01 9.11
N THR A 258 74.15 10.24 9.62
CA THR A 258 74.03 10.53 11.05
C THR A 258 72.52 10.36 11.47
N ASP A 259 72.26 10.24 12.78
CA ASP A 259 70.92 10.19 13.30
C ASP A 259 70.05 11.37 12.82
N THR A 260 70.60 12.57 12.70
CA THR A 260 69.92 13.76 12.20
C THR A 260 69.54 13.64 10.71
N ASP A 261 70.42 13.00 9.91
CA ASP A 261 70.14 12.75 8.50
C ASP A 261 69.02 11.66 8.33
N ILE A 262 69.05 10.69 9.22
CA ILE A 262 68.00 9.62 9.24
C ILE A 262 66.60 10.21 9.59
N ASP A 263 66.55 11.11 10.58
CA ASP A 263 65.32 11.79 10.96
C ASP A 263 64.78 12.68 9.82
N ALA A 264 65.71 13.46 9.17
CA ALA A 264 65.32 14.25 7.99
C ALA A 264 64.77 13.36 6.82
N MET A 265 65.37 12.18 6.64
CA MET A 265 64.98 11.23 5.62
C MET A 265 63.61 10.59 5.94
N ILE A 266 63.27 10.38 7.23
CA ILE A 266 61.95 9.93 7.66
C ILE A 266 60.91 11.03 7.37
N ASP A 267 61.20 12.29 7.71
CA ASP A 267 60.31 13.42 7.45
C ASP A 267 60.02 13.61 5.96
N ASP A 268 61.08 13.50 5.10
CA ASP A 268 60.94 13.56 3.64
C ASP A 268 60.08 12.41 3.10
N ALA A 269 60.32 11.19 3.59
CA ALA A 269 59.55 10.03 3.19
C ALA A 269 58.07 10.10 3.64
N GLU A 270 57.80 10.67 4.82
CA GLU A 270 56.45 10.97 5.28
C GLU A 270 55.76 12.02 4.39
N GLY A 271 56.49 13.08 4.03
CA GLY A 271 56.04 14.11 3.09
C GLY A 271 55.69 13.55 1.72
N GLN A 272 56.52 12.64 1.17
CA GLN A 272 56.21 11.95 -0.09
C GLN A 272 54.98 11.05 0.02
N ALA A 273 54.82 10.33 1.13
CA ALA A 273 53.68 9.49 1.37
C ALA A 273 52.37 10.31 1.47
N GLN A 274 52.40 11.46 2.13
CA GLN A 274 51.29 12.39 2.20
C GLN A 274 50.94 13.01 0.84
N ALA A 275 51.91 13.43 0.06
CA ALA A 275 51.73 13.95 -1.30
C ALA A 275 51.14 12.88 -2.25
N PHE A 276 51.51 11.61 -2.07
CA PHE A 276 50.95 10.50 -2.81
C PHE A 276 49.49 10.27 -2.47
N ILE A 277 49.11 10.32 -1.18
CA ILE A 277 47.70 10.17 -0.72
C ILE A 277 46.86 11.34 -1.19
N SER A 278 47.35 12.57 -1.18
CA SER A 278 46.66 13.77 -1.65
C SER A 278 46.57 13.89 -3.18
N ALA A 279 47.12 12.92 -3.91
CA ALA A 279 47.25 12.92 -5.37
C ALA A 279 48.06 14.14 -5.96
N GLU A 280 48.86 14.82 -5.13
CA GLU A 280 49.78 15.87 -5.58
C GLU A 280 51.01 15.29 -6.28
N GLN A 281 51.38 14.03 -5.93
CA GLN A 281 52.48 13.32 -6.52
C GLN A 281 52.07 11.91 -6.94
N SER A 282 52.35 11.53 -8.17
CA SER A 282 51.97 10.23 -8.75
C SER A 282 53.09 9.17 -8.72
N TYR A 283 54.22 9.47 -8.12
CA TYR A 283 55.36 8.58 -8.00
C TYR A 283 56.02 8.69 -6.62
N LEU A 284 56.69 7.62 -6.20
CA LEU A 284 57.45 7.56 -4.96
C LEU A 284 58.89 7.28 -5.32
N VAL A 285 59.82 7.92 -4.63
CA VAL A 285 61.27 7.74 -4.89
C VAL A 285 61.87 6.88 -3.79
N GLU A 286 62.39 5.72 -4.17
CA GLU A 286 63.13 4.84 -3.26
C GLU A 286 64.64 5.12 -3.31
N ASN A 287 65.27 5.06 -2.17
CA ASN A 287 66.69 4.99 -2.06
C ASN A 287 67.08 3.73 -1.26
N GLY A 288 68.35 3.37 -1.20
CA GLY A 288 68.80 2.12 -0.58
C GLY A 288 68.38 1.89 0.86
N ALA A 289 68.01 2.97 1.58
CA ALA A 289 67.54 2.90 2.98
C ALA A 289 66.04 3.14 3.15
N VAL A 290 65.32 3.64 2.14
CA VAL A 290 63.89 3.88 2.15
C VAL A 290 63.20 3.02 1.10
N THR A 291 62.28 2.21 1.52
CA THR A 291 61.46 1.36 0.64
C THR A 291 59.99 1.70 0.80
N PHE A 292 59.28 1.84 -0.31
CA PHE A 292 57.85 2.07 -0.36
C PHE A 292 57.13 0.81 -0.76
N GLU A 293 56.28 0.34 0.11
CA GLU A 293 55.31 -0.73 -0.20
C GLU A 293 53.93 -0.13 -0.32
N THR A 294 53.20 -0.39 -1.38
CA THR A 294 51.81 0.01 -1.48
C THR A 294 50.91 -1.11 -0.97
N TYR A 295 50.14 -0.83 0.05
CA TYR A 295 49.04 -1.73 0.46
C TYR A 295 47.88 -1.52 -0.50
N ALA A 296 47.86 -2.29 -1.58
CA ALA A 296 46.71 -2.44 -2.43
C ALA A 296 45.85 -3.61 -1.89
N ALA A 297 44.72 -3.34 -1.24
CA ALA A 297 43.76 -4.40 -0.97
C ALA A 297 43.29 -4.99 -2.29
N GLN A 298 43.09 -6.31 -2.36
CA GLN A 298 42.66 -6.97 -3.60
C GLN A 298 41.29 -6.42 -4.03
N PRO A 299 41.18 -5.68 -5.16
CA PRO A 299 39.95 -4.96 -5.51
C PRO A 299 38.75 -5.89 -5.71
N ASN A 300 38.97 -7.11 -6.14
CA ASN A 300 37.93 -8.05 -6.52
C ASN A 300 37.12 -8.62 -5.33
N LEU A 301 37.70 -8.71 -4.14
CA LEU A 301 37.00 -9.29 -2.98
C LEU A 301 36.03 -8.30 -2.31
N TYR A 302 36.25 -7.00 -2.51
CA TYR A 302 35.55 -5.94 -1.81
C TYR A 302 34.51 -5.21 -2.67
N ALA A 303 34.58 -5.33 -4.00
CA ALA A 303 33.58 -4.73 -4.89
C ALA A 303 32.39 -5.66 -5.14
N SER A 304 32.58 -6.97 -5.30
CA SER A 304 31.50 -7.91 -5.59
C SER A 304 30.62 -8.22 -4.38
N GLY A 305 31.22 -8.45 -3.20
CA GLY A 305 30.49 -8.81 -1.98
C GLY A 305 29.46 -7.75 -1.54
N PRO A 306 29.82 -6.47 -1.40
CA PRO A 306 28.85 -5.42 -1.09
C PRO A 306 27.75 -5.27 -2.14
N LEU A 307 28.06 -5.39 -3.43
CA LEU A 307 27.07 -5.31 -4.51
C LEU A 307 26.08 -6.47 -4.46
N GLU A 308 26.53 -7.68 -4.17
CA GLU A 308 25.65 -8.83 -3.96
C GLU A 308 24.69 -8.62 -2.79
N ILE A 309 25.16 -8.07 -1.68
CA ILE A 309 24.31 -7.74 -0.53
C ILE A 309 23.29 -6.66 -0.89
N ILE A 310 23.71 -5.60 -1.60
CA ILE A 310 22.80 -4.55 -2.06
C ILE A 310 21.73 -5.14 -2.97
N THR A 311 22.12 -5.96 -3.96
CA THR A 311 21.17 -6.65 -4.86
C THR A 311 20.21 -7.55 -4.09
N LYS A 312 20.70 -8.25 -3.05
CA LYS A 312 19.84 -9.05 -2.17
C LYS A 312 18.86 -8.18 -1.40
N CYS A 313 19.30 -7.03 -0.88
CA CYS A 313 18.41 -6.08 -0.21
C CYS A 313 17.32 -5.58 -1.18
N ASP A 314 17.68 -5.20 -2.39
CA ASP A 314 16.75 -4.74 -3.42
C ASP A 314 15.70 -5.80 -3.77
N SER A 315 16.13 -7.05 -3.93
CA SER A 315 15.22 -8.18 -4.17
C SER A 315 14.25 -8.40 -3.02
N GLN A 316 14.71 -8.29 -1.75
CA GLN A 316 13.83 -8.46 -0.58
C GLN A 316 12.85 -7.28 -0.43
N ILE A 317 13.28 -6.06 -0.76
CA ILE A 317 12.41 -4.88 -0.78
C ILE A 317 11.31 -5.07 -1.84
N ALA A 318 11.67 -5.43 -3.07
CA ALA A 318 10.71 -5.68 -4.14
C ALA A 318 9.74 -6.84 -3.80
N ALA A 319 10.24 -7.91 -3.17
CA ALA A 319 9.43 -9.04 -2.73
C ALA A 319 8.37 -8.65 -1.69
N ALA A 320 8.69 -7.74 -0.77
CA ALA A 320 7.75 -7.27 0.24
C ALA A 320 6.54 -6.52 -0.38
N PHE A 321 6.72 -5.90 -1.53
CA PHE A 321 5.66 -5.24 -2.32
C PHE A 321 5.07 -6.15 -3.41
N LEU A 322 5.49 -7.41 -3.50
CA LEU A 322 5.09 -8.35 -4.56
C LEU A 322 5.43 -7.86 -5.98
N THR A 323 6.41 -6.95 -6.13
CA THR A 323 6.80 -6.32 -7.40
C THR A 323 8.01 -6.96 -8.06
N GLN A 324 8.45 -8.11 -7.57
CA GLN A 324 9.64 -8.83 -8.09
C GLN A 324 9.50 -9.25 -9.56
N PHE A 325 8.29 -9.39 -10.09
CA PHE A 325 8.05 -9.71 -11.51
C PHE A 325 8.55 -8.60 -12.45
N ALA A 326 8.66 -7.37 -11.97
CA ALA A 326 9.18 -6.25 -12.77
C ALA A 326 10.68 -6.40 -13.10
N ASP A 327 11.42 -7.20 -12.33
CA ASP A 327 12.84 -7.46 -12.53
C ASP A 327 13.09 -8.76 -13.34
N LEU A 328 12.06 -9.60 -13.56
CA LEU A 328 12.16 -10.87 -14.30
C LEU A 328 12.27 -10.70 -15.82
N GLY A 329 11.99 -9.52 -16.35
CA GLY A 329 12.08 -9.22 -17.79
C GLY A 329 13.49 -9.29 -18.38
N ASN A 330 14.52 -9.47 -17.57
CA ASN A 330 15.93 -9.55 -17.99
C ASN A 330 16.48 -10.97 -18.11
N THR A 331 15.68 -12.03 -17.94
CA THR A 331 16.13 -13.42 -18.00
C THR A 331 15.54 -14.14 -19.23
N GLU A 332 16.42 -14.76 -20.01
CA GLU A 332 16.08 -15.51 -21.24
C GLU A 332 15.32 -16.78 -20.91
N THR A 333 14.22 -17.12 -21.28
CA THR A 333 13.48 -18.40 -21.23
C THR A 333 13.00 -18.89 -19.85
N GLY A 334 11.71 -18.97 -19.70
CA GLY A 334 10.99 -19.46 -18.50
C GLY A 334 10.39 -18.36 -17.62
N ALA A 335 10.79 -17.11 -17.83
CA ALA A 335 10.37 -15.98 -17.02
C ALA A 335 8.90 -15.56 -17.25
N ARG A 336 8.30 -15.88 -18.40
CA ARG A 336 6.97 -15.38 -18.75
C ARG A 336 5.87 -16.00 -17.90
N SER A 337 5.81 -17.33 -17.80
CA SER A 337 4.77 -18.01 -16.98
C SER A 337 4.93 -17.71 -15.48
N VAL A 338 6.17 -17.60 -14.99
CA VAL A 338 6.46 -17.22 -13.61
C VAL A 338 6.06 -15.76 -13.38
N GLY A 339 6.33 -14.88 -14.34
CA GLY A 339 5.92 -13.47 -14.30
C GLY A 339 4.40 -13.30 -14.25
N GLU A 340 3.65 -14.08 -15.03
CA GLU A 340 2.19 -14.09 -15.04
C GLU A 340 1.61 -14.54 -13.69
N ILE A 341 2.17 -15.58 -13.06
CA ILE A 341 1.76 -16.01 -11.71
C ILE A 341 2.02 -14.91 -10.68
N HIS A 342 3.19 -14.30 -10.70
CA HIS A 342 3.50 -13.19 -9.77
C HIS A 342 2.58 -11.99 -9.98
N LEU A 343 2.25 -11.66 -11.23
CA LEU A 343 1.32 -10.58 -11.56
C LEU A 343 -0.09 -10.87 -11.06
N SER A 344 -0.56 -12.12 -11.17
CA SER A 344 -1.89 -12.51 -10.65
C SER A 344 -1.95 -12.41 -9.13
N VAL A 345 -0.90 -12.81 -8.40
CA VAL A 345 -0.79 -12.66 -6.94
C VAL A 345 -0.77 -11.18 -6.55
N PHE A 346 -0.02 -10.35 -7.27
CA PHE A 346 0.05 -8.90 -7.06
C PHE A 346 -1.32 -8.25 -7.24
N ARG A 347 -2.06 -8.58 -8.32
CA ARG A 347 -3.41 -8.07 -8.56
C ARG A 347 -4.39 -8.47 -7.47
N ARG A 348 -4.36 -9.75 -7.05
CA ARG A 348 -5.20 -10.21 -5.93
C ARG A 348 -4.91 -9.47 -4.63
N ALA A 349 -3.65 -9.17 -4.36
CA ALA A 349 -3.27 -8.33 -3.22
C ALA A 349 -3.81 -6.90 -3.38
N ALA A 350 -3.75 -6.31 -4.57
CA ALA A 350 -4.30 -4.99 -4.87
C ALA A 350 -5.83 -4.96 -4.64
N ILE A 351 -6.57 -5.97 -5.10
CA ILE A 351 -8.01 -6.14 -4.86
C ILE A 351 -8.29 -6.13 -3.36
N ASN A 352 -7.61 -6.97 -2.58
CA ASN A 352 -7.80 -7.04 -1.13
C ASN A 352 -7.52 -5.69 -0.42
N LEU A 353 -6.58 -4.89 -0.93
CA LEU A 353 -6.30 -3.56 -0.39
C LEU A 353 -7.42 -2.56 -0.71
N CYS A 354 -7.99 -2.62 -1.91
CA CYS A 354 -9.19 -1.85 -2.27
C CYS A 354 -10.41 -2.27 -1.42
N ASP A 355 -10.58 -3.57 -1.15
CA ASP A 355 -11.65 -4.08 -0.28
C ASP A 355 -11.60 -3.52 1.14
N ILE A 356 -10.40 -3.23 1.67
CA ILE A 356 -10.26 -2.57 2.97
C ILE A 356 -10.92 -1.18 2.92
N VAL A 357 -10.66 -0.39 1.88
CA VAL A 357 -11.27 0.94 1.70
C VAL A 357 -12.78 0.79 1.51
N ALA A 358 -13.22 -0.08 0.61
CA ALA A 358 -14.62 -0.36 0.32
C ALA A 358 -15.41 -0.72 1.60
N SER A 359 -14.88 -1.63 2.40
CA SER A 359 -15.52 -2.10 3.64
C SER A 359 -15.60 -1.01 4.72
N GLN A 360 -14.60 -0.12 4.81
CA GLN A 360 -14.61 0.98 5.78
C GLN A 360 -15.63 2.05 5.41
N VAL A 361 -15.71 2.42 4.13
CA VAL A 361 -16.65 3.43 3.60
C VAL A 361 -18.09 2.90 3.69
N SER A 362 -18.34 1.68 3.22
CA SER A 362 -19.66 1.03 3.28
C SER A 362 -20.08 0.68 4.69
N GLY A 363 -19.11 0.34 5.56
CA GLY A 363 -19.39 -0.13 6.93
C GLY A 363 -20.06 -1.49 6.98
N VAL A 364 -19.82 -2.34 6.00
CA VAL A 364 -20.36 -3.71 5.95
C VAL A 364 -20.00 -4.45 7.25
N GLY A 365 -20.99 -5.06 7.89
CA GLY A 365 -20.82 -5.78 9.15
C GLY A 365 -20.62 -4.89 10.39
N ARG A 366 -20.69 -3.57 10.28
CA ARG A 366 -20.58 -2.64 11.41
C ARG A 366 -21.94 -2.12 11.83
N ARG A 367 -22.16 -2.09 13.15
CA ARG A 367 -23.36 -1.50 13.73
C ARG A 367 -23.37 0.02 13.45
N GLY A 368 -24.29 0.48 12.61
CA GLY A 368 -24.43 1.89 12.23
C GLY A 368 -23.88 2.24 10.85
N GLY A 369 -23.31 1.26 10.11
CA GLY A 369 -22.72 1.46 8.79
C GLY A 369 -21.44 2.30 8.85
N GLY A 370 -20.68 2.36 7.74
CA GLY A 370 -19.55 3.29 7.59
C GLY A 370 -20.03 4.72 7.37
N THR A 371 -19.27 5.49 6.60
CA THR A 371 -19.66 6.83 6.17
C THR A 371 -21.01 6.85 5.49
N ILE A 372 -21.26 5.90 4.58
CA ILE A 372 -22.52 5.77 3.86
C ILE A 372 -23.69 5.49 4.80
N GLY A 373 -23.53 4.59 5.77
CA GLY A 373 -24.61 4.30 6.73
C GLY A 373 -25.02 5.52 7.55
N ARG A 374 -24.08 6.41 7.89
CA ARG A 374 -24.37 7.68 8.57
C ARG A 374 -25.12 8.67 7.66
N LEU A 375 -24.67 8.84 6.42
CA LEU A 375 -25.31 9.71 5.42
C LEU A 375 -26.75 9.26 5.14
N ILE A 376 -26.97 7.96 4.94
CA ILE A 376 -28.30 7.40 4.70
C ILE A 376 -29.20 7.62 5.92
N ARG A 377 -28.70 7.40 7.12
CA ARG A 377 -29.48 7.61 8.34
C ARG A 377 -29.95 9.05 8.50
N TRP A 378 -29.12 10.03 8.13
CA TRP A 378 -29.50 11.44 8.22
C TRP A 378 -30.49 11.87 7.15
N ASN A 379 -30.42 11.27 5.95
CA ASN A 379 -31.25 11.65 4.81
C ASN A 379 -32.54 10.82 4.66
N PHE A 380 -32.50 9.57 5.07
CA PHE A 380 -33.60 8.60 4.83
C PHE A 380 -34.10 7.93 6.12
N GLY A 381 -33.46 8.21 7.27
CA GLY A 381 -33.82 7.61 8.55
C GLY A 381 -33.17 6.22 8.78
N LEU A 382 -33.80 5.43 9.64
CA LEU A 382 -33.34 4.08 9.96
C LEU A 382 -33.74 3.13 8.82
N ILE A 383 -32.75 2.55 8.16
CA ILE A 383 -32.90 1.57 7.09
C ILE A 383 -32.30 0.24 7.57
N ASP A 384 -32.88 -0.85 7.08
CA ASP A 384 -32.35 -2.21 7.28
C ASP A 384 -30.88 -2.26 6.79
N PRO A 385 -29.93 -2.73 7.61
CA PRO A 385 -28.52 -2.83 7.20
C PRO A 385 -28.28 -3.65 5.93
N SER A 386 -29.14 -4.61 5.61
CA SER A 386 -29.05 -5.40 4.38
C SER A 386 -29.30 -4.60 3.10
N LYS A 387 -30.03 -3.48 3.20
CA LYS A 387 -30.37 -2.59 2.08
C LYS A 387 -29.33 -1.48 1.85
N LEU A 388 -28.35 -1.34 2.76
CA LEU A 388 -27.33 -0.30 2.62
C LEU A 388 -26.44 -0.55 1.42
N PRO A 389 -26.13 0.48 0.62
CA PRO A 389 -25.24 0.35 -0.54
C PRO A 389 -23.85 -0.13 -0.15
N LYS A 390 -23.25 -0.89 -1.03
CA LYS A 390 -21.88 -1.41 -0.88
C LYS A 390 -21.00 -0.74 -1.91
N LEU A 391 -19.91 -0.14 -1.47
CA LEU A 391 -18.88 0.34 -2.36
C LEU A 391 -18.14 -0.88 -2.93
N THR A 392 -18.06 -0.97 -4.24
CA THR A 392 -17.39 -2.02 -4.99
C THR A 392 -16.38 -1.39 -5.94
N HIS A 393 -15.44 -2.18 -6.41
CA HIS A 393 -14.45 -1.75 -7.37
C HIS A 393 -14.24 -2.82 -8.44
N THR A 394 -13.89 -2.38 -9.65
CA THR A 394 -13.61 -3.23 -10.81
C THR A 394 -12.37 -2.74 -11.54
N GLY A 395 -11.93 -3.47 -12.56
CA GLY A 395 -10.83 -3.04 -13.43
C GLY A 395 -9.46 -3.58 -13.06
N LEU A 396 -9.30 -4.22 -11.89
CA LEU A 396 -8.04 -4.85 -11.49
C LEU A 396 -7.88 -6.28 -12.04
N ASP A 397 -8.96 -6.95 -12.45
CA ASP A 397 -9.04 -8.35 -12.93
C ASP A 397 -9.04 -8.48 -14.45
N THR A 398 -8.52 -7.50 -15.19
CA THR A 398 -8.70 -7.45 -16.65
C THR A 398 -8.09 -8.61 -17.43
N ASP A 399 -7.14 -9.36 -16.85
CA ASP A 399 -6.56 -10.54 -17.55
C ASP A 399 -7.41 -11.80 -17.35
N ASP A 400 -8.04 -11.97 -16.19
CA ASP A 400 -9.02 -13.05 -15.98
C ASP A 400 -10.22 -12.93 -16.94
N LEU A 401 -10.53 -11.71 -17.37
CA LEU A 401 -11.56 -11.46 -18.37
C LEU A 401 -11.12 -11.93 -19.76
N ALA A 402 -9.88 -11.64 -20.17
CA ALA A 402 -9.35 -12.09 -21.46
C ALA A 402 -9.24 -13.62 -21.53
N ASP A 403 -8.80 -14.25 -20.45
CA ASP A 403 -8.71 -15.70 -20.31
C ASP A 403 -10.11 -16.34 -20.23
N SER A 404 -11.05 -15.73 -19.52
CA SER A 404 -12.46 -16.16 -19.47
C SER A 404 -13.11 -16.06 -20.84
N LEU A 405 -12.88 -14.96 -21.58
CA LEU A 405 -13.37 -14.79 -22.96
C LEU A 405 -12.73 -15.79 -23.92
N ALA A 406 -11.47 -16.15 -23.73
CA ALA A 406 -10.79 -17.18 -24.53
C ALA A 406 -11.35 -18.58 -24.26
N MET A 407 -11.85 -18.87 -23.06
CA MET A 407 -12.51 -20.13 -22.68
C MET A 407 -13.97 -20.21 -23.14
N LEU A 408 -14.68 -19.10 -23.33
CA LEU A 408 -16.09 -19.06 -23.71
C LEU A 408 -16.42 -19.89 -24.96
N PRO A 409 -15.66 -19.83 -26.08
CA PRO A 409 -15.94 -20.65 -27.26
C PRO A 409 -15.90 -22.17 -26.96
N GLY A 410 -14.96 -22.59 -26.11
CA GLY A 410 -14.86 -23.98 -25.66
C GLY A 410 -16.02 -24.45 -24.80
N LEU A 411 -16.47 -23.60 -23.88
CA LEU A 411 -17.62 -23.87 -23.00
C LEU A 411 -18.94 -23.94 -23.78
N VAL A 412 -19.10 -23.08 -24.79
CA VAL A 412 -20.25 -23.10 -25.70
C VAL A 412 -20.23 -24.33 -26.61
N GLN A 413 -19.06 -24.69 -27.16
CA GLN A 413 -18.91 -25.89 -27.97
C GLN A 413 -19.15 -27.20 -27.22
N SER A 414 -18.76 -27.24 -25.95
CA SER A 414 -19.02 -28.40 -25.07
C SER A 414 -20.47 -28.49 -24.57
N GLY A 415 -21.30 -27.48 -24.85
CA GLY A 415 -22.71 -27.44 -24.41
C GLY A 415 -22.86 -27.14 -22.91
N LEU A 416 -21.79 -26.75 -22.22
CA LEU A 416 -21.80 -26.36 -20.82
C LEU A 416 -22.37 -24.95 -20.61
N LEU A 417 -22.37 -24.13 -21.65
CA LEU A 417 -22.86 -22.76 -21.61
C LEU A 417 -23.68 -22.47 -22.86
N THR A 418 -24.91 -21.97 -22.67
CA THR A 418 -25.79 -21.55 -23.77
C THR A 418 -25.70 -20.03 -23.90
N PRO A 419 -25.33 -19.49 -25.09
CA PRO A 419 -25.27 -18.06 -25.31
C PRO A 419 -26.70 -17.49 -25.29
N ASP A 420 -26.95 -16.59 -24.37
CA ASP A 420 -28.18 -15.83 -24.25
C ASP A 420 -27.90 -14.31 -24.28
N ASP A 421 -28.98 -13.50 -24.35
CA ASP A 421 -28.85 -12.03 -24.38
C ASP A 421 -28.30 -11.47 -23.07
N GLU A 422 -28.49 -12.20 -21.98
CA GLU A 422 -28.03 -11.83 -20.65
C GLU A 422 -26.50 -11.98 -20.54
N LEU A 423 -25.98 -13.10 -21.05
CA LEU A 423 -24.53 -13.33 -21.14
C LEU A 423 -23.86 -12.32 -22.08
N GLU A 424 -24.49 -12.02 -23.24
CA GLU A 424 -23.95 -11.02 -24.17
C GLU A 424 -23.93 -9.63 -23.53
N ARG A 425 -24.99 -9.25 -22.79
CA ARG A 425 -25.05 -7.97 -22.06
C ARG A 425 -23.97 -7.90 -20.98
N ALA A 426 -23.80 -8.94 -20.19
CA ALA A 426 -22.78 -9.01 -19.15
C ALA A 426 -21.35 -8.93 -19.74
N ILE A 427 -21.10 -9.55 -20.89
CA ILE A 427 -19.82 -9.46 -21.59
C ILE A 427 -19.58 -8.04 -22.13
N ARG A 428 -20.61 -7.42 -22.73
CA ARG A 428 -20.51 -6.04 -23.26
C ARG A 428 -20.26 -5.03 -22.16
N GLU A 429 -20.97 -5.14 -21.04
CA GLU A 429 -20.78 -4.30 -19.86
C GLU A 429 -19.33 -4.39 -19.33
N ARG A 430 -18.82 -5.62 -19.18
CA ARG A 430 -17.43 -5.83 -18.73
C ARG A 430 -16.36 -5.37 -19.74
N LEU A 431 -16.69 -5.36 -21.03
CA LEU A 431 -15.80 -4.87 -22.08
C LEU A 431 -15.94 -3.35 -22.33
N GLY A 432 -16.88 -2.67 -21.69
CA GLY A 432 -17.20 -1.28 -21.95
C GLY A 432 -17.74 -1.04 -23.38
N ALA A 433 -18.33 -2.07 -23.99
CA ALA A 433 -18.91 -2.02 -25.33
C ALA A 433 -20.40 -1.74 -25.17
N GLY A 434 -20.85 -0.51 -25.29
CA GLY A 434 -22.23 -0.04 -25.11
C GLY A 434 -23.38 -1.05 -25.24
N ASP A 435 -24.56 -0.69 -24.78
CA ASP A 435 -25.75 -1.56 -24.71
C ASP A 435 -26.11 -2.23 -26.04
N LEU A 436 -26.77 -3.37 -25.95
CA LEU A 436 -27.34 -4.07 -27.12
C LEU A 436 -28.37 -3.12 -27.79
N PRO A 437 -28.29 -2.88 -29.11
CA PRO A 437 -29.33 -2.17 -29.83
C PRO A 437 -30.66 -2.93 -29.69
N GLU A 438 -31.77 -2.21 -29.48
CA GLU A 438 -33.11 -2.82 -29.32
C GLU A 438 -33.51 -3.75 -30.50
N ASP A 439 -32.96 -3.51 -31.71
CA ASP A 439 -33.17 -4.31 -32.91
C ASP A 439 -32.31 -5.60 -32.99
N ALA A 440 -31.41 -5.83 -32.04
CA ALA A 440 -30.49 -6.97 -32.05
C ALA A 440 -31.03 -8.23 -31.34
N GLN A 441 -32.34 -8.29 -31.05
CA GLN A 441 -32.97 -9.51 -30.52
C GLN A 441 -32.94 -10.61 -31.59
N ARG A 442 -31.87 -11.38 -31.56
CA ARG A 442 -31.73 -12.58 -32.41
C ARG A 442 -32.57 -13.70 -31.82
N SER A 443 -33.37 -14.35 -32.64
CA SER A 443 -34.09 -15.53 -32.21
C SER A 443 -33.11 -16.64 -31.76
N ALA A 444 -33.47 -17.45 -30.78
CA ALA A 444 -32.62 -18.55 -30.29
C ALA A 444 -32.20 -19.53 -31.41
N LEU A 445 -33.01 -19.63 -32.47
CA LEU A 445 -32.77 -20.44 -33.67
C LEU A 445 -31.69 -19.83 -34.59
N GLU A 446 -31.62 -18.52 -34.75
CA GLU A 446 -30.59 -17.84 -35.53
C GLU A 446 -29.23 -17.88 -34.84
N ARG A 447 -29.21 -17.87 -33.52
CA ARG A 447 -28.00 -18.06 -32.72
C ARG A 447 -27.37 -19.44 -32.90
N THR A 448 -28.20 -20.49 -32.88
CA THR A 448 -27.74 -21.88 -33.12
C THR A 448 -27.34 -22.14 -34.58
N ALA A 449 -27.94 -21.49 -35.55
CA ALA A 449 -27.58 -21.61 -36.97
C ALA A 449 -26.26 -20.91 -37.31
N GLY A 450 -25.96 -19.76 -36.69
CA GLY A 450 -24.67 -19.06 -36.83
C GLY A 450 -23.49 -19.81 -36.19
N MET A 451 -23.75 -20.71 -35.26
CA MET A 451 -22.74 -21.46 -34.52
C MET A 451 -22.27 -22.75 -35.18
N LYS A 452 -22.94 -23.23 -36.26
CA LYS A 452 -22.45 -24.35 -37.06
C LYS A 452 -21.12 -24.10 -37.82
N GLY A 453 -20.68 -22.85 -37.85
CA GLY A 453 -19.34 -22.48 -38.23
C GLY A 453 -18.67 -21.70 -37.11
N GLY A 454 -17.81 -22.36 -36.33
CA GLY A 454 -17.08 -21.77 -35.20
C GLY A 454 -16.21 -20.51 -35.48
N ALA A 455 -16.42 -19.90 -36.66
CA ALA A 455 -15.73 -18.70 -37.14
C ALA A 455 -16.34 -17.39 -36.61
N GLY A 456 -17.63 -17.37 -36.21
CA GLY A 456 -18.31 -16.11 -35.86
C GLY A 456 -17.88 -15.52 -34.51
N VAL A 457 -17.78 -16.36 -33.49
CA VAL A 457 -17.41 -15.93 -32.14
C VAL A 457 -15.90 -15.65 -32.05
N ALA A 458 -15.08 -16.45 -32.74
CA ALA A 458 -13.66 -16.21 -32.87
C ALA A 458 -13.34 -14.90 -33.62
N ALA A 459 -14.09 -14.59 -34.70
CA ALA A 459 -13.93 -13.34 -35.43
C ALA A 459 -14.37 -12.13 -34.64
N LEU A 460 -15.40 -12.23 -33.77
CA LEU A 460 -15.84 -11.14 -32.90
C LEU A 460 -14.80 -10.87 -31.80
N ALA A 461 -14.28 -11.91 -31.18
CA ALA A 461 -13.22 -11.81 -30.18
C ALA A 461 -11.92 -11.24 -30.76
N GLU A 462 -11.53 -11.69 -31.96
CA GLU A 462 -10.33 -11.21 -32.67
C GLU A 462 -10.46 -9.75 -33.12
N ASN A 463 -11.63 -9.33 -33.58
CA ASN A 463 -11.89 -7.93 -33.94
C ASN A 463 -11.92 -6.99 -32.73
N LEU A 464 -12.41 -7.43 -31.59
CA LEU A 464 -12.41 -6.67 -30.34
C LEU A 464 -10.99 -6.53 -29.78
N ILE A 465 -10.19 -7.59 -29.82
CA ILE A 465 -8.77 -7.60 -29.44
C ILE A 465 -7.94 -6.68 -30.38
N LYS A 466 -8.21 -6.71 -31.68
CA LYS A 466 -7.53 -5.82 -32.66
C LYS A 466 -7.88 -4.33 -32.45
N ARG A 467 -9.15 -3.99 -32.18
CA ARG A 467 -9.56 -2.61 -31.92
C ARG A 467 -8.88 -2.03 -30.68
N ARG A 468 -8.61 -2.83 -29.65
CA ARG A 468 -7.94 -2.38 -28.43
C ARG A 468 -6.42 -2.15 -28.64
N ARG A 469 -5.78 -2.86 -29.60
CA ARG A 469 -4.36 -2.65 -29.97
C ARG A 469 -4.12 -1.40 -30.83
N VAL A 470 -5.18 -0.81 -31.39
CA VAL A 470 -5.08 0.38 -32.27
C VAL A 470 -5.41 1.66 -31.49
N ASN A 471 -6.11 1.56 -30.34
CA ASN A 471 -6.55 2.72 -29.55
C ASN A 471 -5.87 2.82 -28.16
N GLY A 472 -4.80 2.05 -27.90
CA GLY A 472 -4.00 2.07 -26.68
C GLY A 472 -2.56 2.53 -26.90
#